data_584c8c4f9112c6232bc88744393b92b8
#
_entry.id   584c8c4f9112c6232bc88744393b92b8
#
_cell.length_a   1.000
_cell.length_b   1.000
_cell.length_c   1.000
_cell.angle_alpha   90.00
_cell.angle_beta   90.00
_cell.angle_gamma   90.00
#
_symmetry.space_group_name_H-M   'P 1'
#
loop_
_entity.id
_entity.type
_entity.pdbx_description
1 polymer ?
#
loop_
_entity_poly.entity_id
_entity_poly.type
_entity_poly.pdbx_seq_one_letter_code
_entity_poly.pdbx_strand_id
1 'polypeptide(L)'
;QVSLTPEALLSLSTADLEICLKPSGYFRIKTQRLQNYCRWYLAKGNYSGLDQLSTTDLREQLLSVKGIGPETADDILLYAFNRPVFVIDAYTRRLLQRLGLIQGQEKYEYCRQLFETQLAKSVDLYKQYHALIVMHAKQHCRKNKPVCHSCQLAQDCLSKQKSDV
;
A
#
# COMPACT_ATOMS: atom_id res chain seq x y z
N GLN A 1 14.38 -8.79 -22.54
CA GLN A 1 14.06 -7.81 -21.49
C GLN A 1 12.74 -7.13 -21.86
N VAL A 2 11.71 -7.24 -21.05
CA VAL A 2 10.40 -6.61 -21.32
C VAL A 2 10.47 -5.13 -20.88
N SER A 3 10.06 -4.23 -21.78
CA SER A 3 9.89 -2.82 -21.40
C SER A 3 8.74 -2.71 -20.42
N LEU A 4 8.91 -1.91 -19.34
CA LEU A 4 7.90 -1.69 -18.32
C LEU A 4 6.98 -0.49 -18.66
N THR A 5 6.64 -0.33 -19.94
CA THR A 5 5.62 0.66 -20.34
C THR A 5 4.23 0.00 -20.39
N PRO A 6 3.15 0.74 -20.16
CA PRO A 6 1.79 0.20 -20.24
C PRO A 6 1.48 -0.45 -21.58
N GLU A 7 1.94 0.15 -22.69
CA GLU A 7 1.77 -0.37 -24.04
C GLU A 7 2.47 -1.72 -24.21
N ALA A 8 3.74 -1.80 -23.79
CA ALA A 8 4.52 -3.04 -23.88
C ALA A 8 3.89 -4.15 -23.02
N LEU A 9 3.42 -3.84 -21.81
CA LEU A 9 2.74 -4.80 -20.94
C LEU A 9 1.42 -5.29 -21.55
N LEU A 10 0.67 -4.42 -22.22
CA LEU A 10 -0.58 -4.79 -22.91
C LEU A 10 -0.37 -5.55 -24.23
N SER A 11 0.81 -5.44 -24.84
CA SER A 11 1.16 -6.21 -26.05
C SER A 11 1.54 -7.67 -25.77
N LEU A 12 1.88 -7.99 -24.50
CA LEU A 12 2.14 -9.36 -24.10
C LEU A 12 0.87 -10.19 -24.09
N SER A 13 0.99 -11.47 -24.43
CA SER A 13 -0.09 -12.40 -24.17
C SER A 13 -0.37 -12.50 -22.66
N THR A 14 -1.60 -12.81 -22.29
CA THR A 14 -1.96 -13.01 -20.86
C THR A 14 -1.07 -14.08 -20.23
N ALA A 15 -0.74 -15.14 -20.95
CA ALA A 15 0.11 -16.22 -20.46
C ALA A 15 1.56 -15.75 -20.19
N ASP A 16 2.14 -14.95 -21.09
CA ASP A 16 3.49 -14.42 -20.89
C ASP A 16 3.54 -13.44 -19.70
N LEU A 17 2.53 -12.59 -19.55
CA LEU A 17 2.44 -11.67 -18.42
C LEU A 17 2.24 -12.43 -17.10
N GLU A 18 1.47 -13.52 -17.09
CA GLU A 18 1.34 -14.41 -15.94
C GLU A 18 2.67 -15.04 -15.54
N ILE A 19 3.47 -15.48 -16.52
CA ILE A 19 4.81 -16.03 -16.28
C ILE A 19 5.71 -14.98 -15.60
N CYS A 20 5.71 -13.76 -16.11
CA CYS A 20 6.48 -12.64 -15.54
C CYS A 20 6.07 -12.34 -14.09
N LEU A 21 4.79 -12.42 -13.78
CA LEU A 21 4.24 -12.09 -12.45
C LEU A 21 4.27 -13.27 -11.47
N LYS A 22 4.54 -14.49 -11.91
CA LYS A 22 4.54 -15.71 -11.09
C LYS A 22 5.32 -15.60 -9.77
N PRO A 23 6.52 -15.01 -9.73
CA PRO A 23 7.28 -14.86 -8.50
C PRO A 23 6.58 -14.00 -7.43
N SER A 24 5.63 -13.15 -7.82
CA SER A 24 4.92 -12.24 -6.92
C SER A 24 3.74 -12.90 -6.18
N GLY A 25 3.38 -14.15 -6.49
CA GLY A 25 2.19 -14.83 -5.99
C GLY A 25 0.88 -14.24 -6.51
N TYR A 26 -0.21 -15.02 -6.47
CA TYR A 26 -1.53 -14.59 -6.96
C TYR A 26 -1.49 -13.98 -8.39
N PHE A 27 -0.57 -14.47 -9.21
CA PHE A 27 -0.17 -13.87 -10.49
C PHE A 27 -1.33 -13.72 -11.47
N ARG A 28 -2.29 -14.65 -11.55
CA ARG A 28 -3.44 -14.55 -12.45
C ARG A 28 -4.33 -13.34 -12.16
N ILE A 29 -4.64 -13.12 -10.87
CA ILE A 29 -5.41 -11.96 -10.45
C ILE A 29 -4.61 -10.68 -10.65
N LYS A 30 -3.30 -10.71 -10.35
CA LYS A 30 -2.41 -9.56 -10.57
C LYS A 30 -2.29 -9.20 -12.03
N THR A 31 -2.20 -10.17 -12.93
CA THR A 31 -2.20 -9.95 -14.39
C THR A 31 -3.44 -9.19 -14.83
N GLN A 32 -4.61 -9.66 -14.41
CA GLN A 32 -5.87 -9.00 -14.77
C GLN A 32 -5.96 -7.57 -14.24
N ARG A 33 -5.55 -7.36 -12.97
CA ARG A 33 -5.53 -6.04 -12.35
C ARG A 33 -4.56 -5.09 -13.04
N LEU A 34 -3.36 -5.56 -13.36
CA LEU A 34 -2.34 -4.79 -14.08
C LEU A 34 -2.83 -4.40 -15.47
N GLN A 35 -3.42 -5.31 -16.23
CA GLN A 35 -3.99 -4.99 -17.53
C GLN A 35 -5.14 -3.96 -17.43
N ASN A 36 -6.01 -4.08 -16.43
CA ASN A 36 -7.07 -3.10 -16.19
C ASN A 36 -6.48 -1.71 -15.91
N TYR A 37 -5.46 -1.65 -15.03
CA TYR A 37 -4.77 -0.40 -14.72
C TYR A 37 -4.09 0.21 -15.96
N CYS A 38 -3.35 -0.58 -16.72
CA CYS A 38 -2.66 -0.08 -17.92
C CYS A 38 -3.64 0.49 -18.95
N ARG A 39 -4.75 -0.20 -19.22
CA ARG A 39 -5.78 0.31 -20.16
C ARG A 39 -6.39 1.63 -19.66
N TRP A 40 -6.73 1.69 -18.38
CA TRP A 40 -7.28 2.89 -17.76
C TRP A 40 -6.26 4.04 -17.81
N TYR A 41 -5.00 3.77 -17.45
CA TYR A 41 -3.92 4.76 -17.42
C TYR A 41 -3.70 5.41 -18.79
N LEU A 42 -3.66 4.60 -19.86
CA LEU A 42 -3.54 5.10 -21.23
C LEU A 42 -4.78 5.92 -21.65
N ALA A 43 -5.97 5.43 -21.35
CA ALA A 43 -7.23 6.13 -21.67
C ALA A 43 -7.38 7.48 -20.95
N LYS A 44 -6.68 7.68 -19.83
CA LYS A 44 -6.70 8.93 -19.05
C LYS A 44 -5.58 9.90 -19.39
N GLY A 45 -4.84 9.67 -20.48
CA GLY A 45 -3.75 10.54 -20.92
C GLY A 45 -2.45 10.38 -20.16
N ASN A 46 -2.22 9.18 -19.63
CA ASN A 46 -0.98 8.82 -18.92
C ASN A 46 -0.75 9.66 -17.66
N TYR A 47 0.50 9.77 -17.23
CA TYR A 47 0.90 10.55 -16.06
C TYR A 47 0.46 12.02 -16.20
N SER A 48 0.70 12.65 -17.36
CA SER A 48 0.44 14.06 -17.57
C SER A 48 -1.05 14.43 -17.44
N GLY A 49 -1.95 13.56 -17.94
CA GLY A 49 -3.39 13.78 -17.79
C GLY A 49 -3.86 13.58 -16.35
N LEU A 50 -3.35 12.55 -15.69
CA LEU A 50 -3.72 12.21 -14.32
C LEU A 50 -3.16 13.21 -13.29
N ASP A 51 -1.96 13.75 -13.52
CA ASP A 51 -1.32 14.68 -12.58
C ASP A 51 -2.01 16.05 -12.52
N GLN A 52 -2.85 16.38 -13.52
CA GLN A 52 -3.70 17.60 -13.51
C GLN A 52 -4.88 17.49 -12.52
N LEU A 53 -5.24 16.29 -12.10
CA LEU A 53 -6.36 16.09 -11.21
C LEU A 53 -6.01 16.48 -9.77
N SER A 54 -7.01 16.89 -9.01
CA SER A 54 -6.86 17.00 -7.56
C SER A 54 -6.54 15.63 -6.94
N THR A 55 -5.95 15.61 -5.75
CA THR A 55 -5.67 14.36 -5.04
C THR A 55 -6.95 13.53 -4.81
N THR A 56 -8.05 14.20 -4.50
CA THR A 56 -9.35 13.55 -4.28
C THR A 56 -9.88 12.93 -5.57
N ASP A 57 -9.91 13.71 -6.66
CA ASP A 57 -10.43 13.23 -7.95
C ASP A 57 -9.57 12.08 -8.49
N LEU A 58 -8.25 12.19 -8.40
CA LEU A 58 -7.35 11.12 -8.83
C LEU A 58 -7.57 9.84 -8.01
N ARG A 59 -7.76 9.97 -6.69
CA ARG A 59 -8.06 8.84 -5.83
C ARG A 59 -9.36 8.16 -6.20
N GLU A 60 -10.44 8.91 -6.42
CA GLU A 60 -11.73 8.39 -6.85
C GLU A 60 -11.62 7.66 -8.18
N GLN A 61 -10.91 8.22 -9.14
CA GLN A 61 -10.67 7.57 -10.43
C GLN A 61 -9.84 6.29 -10.30
N LEU A 62 -8.80 6.26 -9.46
CA LEU A 62 -8.04 5.04 -9.18
C LEU A 62 -8.95 3.96 -8.57
N LEU A 63 -9.79 4.31 -7.61
CA LEU A 63 -10.72 3.39 -6.97
C LEU A 63 -11.80 2.84 -7.92
N SER A 64 -12.11 3.54 -9.01
CA SER A 64 -13.02 3.07 -10.05
C SER A 64 -12.43 1.95 -10.92
N VAL A 65 -11.10 1.77 -10.89
CA VAL A 65 -10.42 0.73 -11.67
C VAL A 65 -10.63 -0.63 -11.02
N LYS A 66 -11.21 -1.57 -11.77
CA LYS A 66 -11.45 -2.92 -11.26
C LYS A 66 -10.16 -3.59 -10.81
N GLY A 67 -10.05 -3.82 -9.51
CA GLY A 67 -8.89 -4.47 -8.90
C GLY A 67 -7.95 -3.53 -8.16
N ILE A 68 -8.20 -2.21 -8.17
CA ILE A 68 -7.52 -1.24 -7.31
C ILE A 68 -8.39 -0.98 -6.09
N GLY A 69 -7.86 -1.33 -4.92
CA GLY A 69 -8.45 -1.01 -3.63
C GLY A 69 -7.79 0.22 -2.99
N PRO A 70 -8.28 0.66 -1.81
CA PRO A 70 -7.76 1.85 -1.12
C PRO A 70 -6.25 1.82 -0.89
N GLU A 71 -5.69 0.69 -0.44
CA GLU A 71 -4.24 0.51 -0.24
C GLU A 71 -3.47 0.79 -1.54
N THR A 72 -3.87 0.16 -2.65
CA THR A 72 -3.17 0.32 -3.93
C THR A 72 -3.36 1.73 -4.50
N ALA A 73 -4.54 2.33 -4.35
CA ALA A 73 -4.79 3.70 -4.78
C ALA A 73 -3.89 4.69 -4.03
N ASP A 74 -3.79 4.54 -2.71
CA ASP A 74 -2.99 5.44 -1.86
C ASP A 74 -1.49 5.20 -2.05
N ASP A 75 -1.04 3.96 -2.33
CA ASP A 75 0.34 3.68 -2.78
C ASP A 75 0.69 4.42 -4.07
N ILE A 76 -0.20 4.36 -5.07
CA ILE A 76 0.01 5.06 -6.34
C ILE A 76 0.07 6.57 -6.11
N LEU A 77 -0.84 7.12 -5.32
CA LEU A 77 -0.85 8.54 -4.98
C LEU A 77 0.43 8.98 -4.29
N LEU A 78 0.86 8.26 -3.26
CA LEU A 78 2.02 8.63 -2.47
C LEU A 78 3.32 8.47 -3.25
N TYR A 79 3.51 7.33 -3.91
CA TYR A 79 4.81 6.97 -4.49
C TYR A 79 4.97 7.39 -5.95
N ALA A 80 3.91 7.35 -6.77
CA ALA A 80 3.97 7.70 -8.17
C ALA A 80 3.61 9.16 -8.44
N PHE A 81 2.62 9.70 -7.73
CA PHE A 81 2.15 11.07 -7.94
C PHE A 81 2.62 12.07 -6.88
N ASN A 82 3.41 11.64 -5.90
CA ASN A 82 3.90 12.50 -4.81
C ASN A 82 2.76 13.28 -4.11
N ARG A 83 1.62 12.61 -3.87
CA ARG A 83 0.49 13.17 -3.14
C ARG A 83 0.56 12.75 -1.66
N PRO A 84 0.39 13.66 -0.71
CA PRO A 84 0.50 13.35 0.71
C PRO A 84 -0.76 12.63 1.22
N VAL A 85 -0.86 11.36 0.91
CA VAL A 85 -1.88 10.41 1.38
C VAL A 85 -1.17 9.28 2.10
N PHE A 86 -1.61 8.95 3.32
CA PHE A 86 -0.94 7.90 4.10
C PHE A 86 -1.44 6.51 3.71
N VAL A 87 -0.52 5.57 3.52
CA VAL A 87 -0.84 4.19 3.11
C VAL A 87 -1.06 3.30 4.34
N ILE A 88 -2.15 2.55 4.31
CA ILE A 88 -2.50 1.57 5.36
C ILE A 88 -2.46 0.16 4.77
N ASP A 89 -1.30 -0.47 4.85
CA ASP A 89 -1.10 -1.85 4.44
C ASP A 89 -1.34 -2.85 5.59
N ALA A 90 -1.18 -4.13 5.31
CA ALA A 90 -1.32 -5.18 6.32
C ALA A 90 -0.27 -5.09 7.44
N TYR A 91 0.91 -4.53 7.18
CA TYR A 91 1.95 -4.31 8.19
C TYR A 91 1.55 -3.19 9.14
N THR A 92 1.07 -2.08 8.60
CA THR A 92 0.57 -0.93 9.35
C THR A 92 -0.60 -1.33 10.25
N ARG A 93 -1.62 -2.01 9.70
CA ARG A 93 -2.77 -2.48 10.49
C ARG A 93 -2.35 -3.39 11.65
N ARG A 94 -1.45 -4.34 11.39
CA ARG A 94 -0.95 -5.26 12.42
C ARG A 94 -0.20 -4.52 13.53
N LEU A 95 0.62 -3.54 13.17
CA LEU A 95 1.35 -2.73 14.14
C LEU A 95 0.39 -1.92 15.01
N LEU A 96 -0.55 -1.19 14.40
CA LEU A 96 -1.56 -0.40 15.12
C LEU A 96 -2.37 -1.28 16.08
N GLN A 97 -2.82 -2.46 15.63
CA GLN A 97 -3.58 -3.39 16.47
C GLN A 97 -2.77 -3.89 17.67
N ARG A 98 -1.49 -4.24 17.47
CA ARG A 98 -0.63 -4.73 18.54
C ARG A 98 -0.26 -3.65 19.55
N LEU A 99 -0.15 -2.42 19.10
CA LEU A 99 0.02 -1.26 19.98
C LEU A 99 -1.29 -0.87 20.71
N GLY A 100 -2.44 -1.44 20.29
CA GLY A 100 -3.74 -1.13 20.90
C GLY A 100 -4.38 0.16 20.40
N LEU A 101 -3.87 0.71 19.30
CA LEU A 101 -4.41 1.91 18.67
C LEU A 101 -5.68 1.64 17.86
N ILE A 102 -5.89 0.38 17.48
CA ILE A 102 -7.11 -0.12 16.82
C ILE A 102 -7.46 -1.52 17.35
N GLN A 103 -8.73 -1.92 17.17
CA GLN A 103 -9.20 -3.27 17.50
C GLN A 103 -9.03 -4.28 16.34
N GLY A 104 -8.74 -3.80 15.12
CA GLY A 104 -8.52 -4.60 13.92
C GLY A 104 -9.72 -4.71 12.98
N GLN A 105 -10.87 -4.16 13.35
CA GLN A 105 -12.10 -4.15 12.54
C GLN A 105 -12.38 -2.80 11.88
N GLU A 106 -11.56 -1.80 12.16
CA GLU A 106 -11.73 -0.44 11.67
C GLU A 106 -11.63 -0.38 10.15
N LYS A 107 -12.41 0.52 9.56
CA LYS A 107 -12.34 0.79 8.12
C LYS A 107 -10.96 1.36 7.76
N TYR A 108 -10.55 1.15 6.52
CA TYR A 108 -9.30 1.68 5.97
C TYR A 108 -9.15 3.18 6.22
N GLU A 109 -10.19 3.94 5.92
CA GLU A 109 -10.19 5.40 6.03
C GLU A 109 -9.98 5.88 7.47
N TYR A 110 -10.53 5.18 8.46
CA TYR A 110 -10.28 5.48 9.86
C TYR A 110 -8.79 5.34 10.21
N CYS A 111 -8.18 4.23 9.83
CA CYS A 111 -6.75 4.01 10.07
C CYS A 111 -5.88 5.06 9.37
N ARG A 112 -6.23 5.47 8.14
CA ARG A 112 -5.54 6.52 7.40
C ARG A 112 -5.62 7.86 8.11
N GLN A 113 -6.81 8.23 8.57
CA GLN A 113 -7.04 9.47 9.31
C GLN A 113 -6.24 9.53 10.62
N LEU A 114 -6.01 8.42 11.32
CA LEU A 114 -5.17 8.41 12.52
C LEU A 114 -3.76 8.97 12.25
N PHE A 115 -3.18 8.68 11.09
CA PHE A 115 -1.88 9.24 10.72
C PHE A 115 -2.01 10.67 10.20
N GLU A 116 -2.94 10.92 9.28
CA GLU A 116 -3.06 12.20 8.58
C GLU A 116 -3.49 13.35 9.49
N THR A 117 -4.15 13.06 10.60
CA THR A 117 -4.52 14.09 11.62
C THR A 117 -3.40 14.38 12.62
N GLN A 118 -2.48 13.44 12.82
CA GLN A 118 -1.42 13.57 13.83
C GLN A 118 -0.07 13.98 13.22
N LEU A 119 0.13 13.74 11.93
CA LEU A 119 1.39 14.03 11.24
C LEU A 119 1.26 15.26 10.36
N ALA A 120 2.36 15.99 10.22
CA ALA A 120 2.44 17.06 9.23
C ALA A 120 2.18 16.48 7.82
N LYS A 121 1.39 17.19 7.01
CA LYS A 121 1.06 16.78 5.65
C LYS A 121 2.26 16.91 4.73
N SER A 122 3.07 15.86 4.64
CA SER A 122 4.32 15.81 3.88
C SER A 122 4.47 14.46 3.18
N VAL A 123 4.78 14.50 1.89
CA VAL A 123 5.04 13.31 1.07
C VAL A 123 6.25 12.54 1.61
N ASP A 124 7.36 13.24 1.88
CA ASP A 124 8.60 12.60 2.33
C ASP A 124 8.41 11.97 3.70
N LEU A 125 7.72 12.67 4.62
CA LEU A 125 7.40 12.12 5.94
C LEU A 125 6.57 10.85 5.81
N TYR A 126 5.52 10.85 4.98
CA TYR A 126 4.65 9.69 4.81
C TYR A 126 5.37 8.51 4.17
N LYS A 127 6.19 8.75 3.14
CA LYS A 127 7.02 7.71 2.53
C LYS A 127 7.99 7.10 3.54
N GLN A 128 8.69 7.94 4.29
CA GLN A 128 9.65 7.49 5.29
C GLN A 128 8.97 6.71 6.42
N TYR A 129 7.86 7.23 6.94
CA TYR A 129 7.12 6.61 8.04
C TYR A 129 6.56 5.25 7.63
N HIS A 130 5.93 5.15 6.45
CA HIS A 130 5.43 3.89 5.91
C HIS A 130 6.57 2.87 5.70
N ALA A 131 7.69 3.28 5.13
CA ALA A 131 8.86 2.41 4.95
C ALA A 131 9.41 1.88 6.29
N LEU A 132 9.48 2.73 7.32
CA LEU A 132 9.90 2.33 8.67
C LEU A 132 8.95 1.32 9.31
N ILE A 133 7.63 1.51 9.15
CA ILE A 133 6.62 0.54 9.62
C ILE A 133 6.82 -0.81 8.94
N VAL A 134 6.97 -0.84 7.61
CA VAL A 134 7.18 -2.07 6.85
C VAL A 134 8.46 -2.77 7.27
N MET A 135 9.55 -2.02 7.42
CA MET A 135 10.83 -2.55 7.88
C MET A 135 10.73 -3.14 9.29
N HIS A 136 10.17 -2.38 10.24
CA HIS A 136 9.95 -2.84 11.60
C HIS A 136 9.07 -4.10 11.64
N ALA A 137 8.01 -4.13 10.85
CA ALA A 137 7.08 -5.26 10.81
C ALA A 137 7.71 -6.53 10.20
N LYS A 138 8.67 -6.39 9.30
CA LYS A 138 9.45 -7.51 8.74
C LYS A 138 10.51 -8.01 9.70
N GLN A 139 11.16 -7.13 10.42
CA GLN A 139 12.27 -7.48 11.33
C GLN A 139 11.77 -7.96 12.69
N HIS A 140 10.88 -7.22 13.32
CA HIS A 140 10.42 -7.45 14.70
C HIS A 140 8.96 -7.86 14.79
N CYS A 141 8.02 -7.05 14.30
CA CYS A 141 6.58 -7.26 14.47
C CYS A 141 6.01 -8.24 13.43
N ARG A 142 6.62 -9.43 13.28
CA ARG A 142 6.22 -10.47 12.31
C ARG A 142 4.81 -10.97 12.58
N LYS A 143 4.11 -11.43 11.53
CA LYS A 143 2.77 -12.03 11.67
C LYS A 143 2.80 -13.22 12.62
N ASN A 144 3.71 -14.16 12.35
CA ASN A 144 3.97 -15.31 13.17
C ASN A 144 5.32 -15.13 13.89
N LYS A 145 5.40 -15.54 15.17
CA LYS A 145 6.62 -15.49 15.99
C LYS A 145 7.30 -14.10 15.97
N PRO A 146 6.65 -13.06 16.52
CA PRO A 146 7.26 -11.74 16.62
C PRO A 146 8.48 -11.75 17.52
N VAL A 147 9.48 -10.92 17.21
CA VAL A 147 10.75 -10.81 17.94
C VAL A 147 10.64 -9.67 18.95
N CYS A 148 9.88 -9.88 20.02
CA CYS A 148 9.55 -8.82 20.98
C CYS A 148 10.70 -8.46 21.93
N HIS A 149 11.62 -9.38 22.22
CA HIS A 149 12.73 -9.15 23.15
C HIS A 149 13.70 -8.06 22.68
N SER A 150 13.81 -7.83 21.36
CA SER A 150 14.65 -6.79 20.77
C SER A 150 13.85 -5.68 20.08
N CYS A 151 12.53 -5.64 20.33
CA CYS A 151 11.65 -4.65 19.72
C CYS A 151 11.71 -3.33 20.50
N GLN A 152 12.03 -2.24 19.82
CA GLN A 152 12.09 -0.91 20.43
C GLN A 152 10.74 -0.39 20.93
N LEU A 153 9.63 -0.92 20.39
CA LEU A 153 8.27 -0.57 20.80
C LEU A 153 7.69 -1.54 21.86
N ALA A 154 8.51 -2.42 22.43
CA ALA A 154 8.03 -3.46 23.34
C ALA A 154 7.39 -2.91 24.61
N GLN A 155 7.89 -1.78 25.12
CA GLN A 155 7.39 -1.15 26.36
C GLN A 155 5.97 -0.58 26.19
N ASP A 156 5.66 -0.05 25.00
CA ASP A 156 4.35 0.55 24.69
C ASP A 156 3.40 -0.46 24.02
N CYS A 157 3.83 -1.70 23.81
CA CYS A 157 3.09 -2.68 23.04
C CYS A 157 2.13 -3.49 23.92
N LEU A 158 0.81 -3.26 23.80
CA LEU A 158 -0.20 -3.99 24.57
C LEU A 158 -0.18 -5.51 24.31
N SER A 159 0.17 -5.94 23.10
CA SER A 159 0.27 -7.36 22.79
C SER A 159 1.46 -8.04 23.48
N LYS A 160 2.55 -7.32 23.73
CA LYS A 160 3.68 -7.84 24.50
C LYS A 160 3.32 -7.96 25.99
N GLN A 161 2.70 -6.92 26.56
CA GLN A 161 2.27 -6.92 27.96
C GLN A 161 1.32 -8.07 28.29
N LYS A 162 0.42 -8.44 27.33
CA LYS A 162 -0.50 -9.59 27.48
C LYS A 162 0.19 -10.96 27.35
N SER A 163 1.38 -11.02 26.76
CA SER A 163 2.11 -12.29 26.57
C SER A 163 3.00 -12.64 27.75
N ASP A 164 3.24 -11.70 28.64
CA ASP A 164 4.08 -11.87 29.84
C ASP A 164 3.24 -12.16 31.12
N VAL A 165 1.89 -12.29 30.97
CA VAL A 165 0.92 -12.70 31.97
C VAL A 165 0.45 -14.12 31.67
#